data_d7a5e287f81755fda9d2e085ce67aa6a
#
_entry.id   d7a5e287f81755fda9d2e085ce67aa6a
#
_cell.length_a   1.000
_cell.length_b   1.000
_cell.length_c   1.000
_cell.angle_alpha   90.00
_cell.angle_beta   90.00
_cell.angle_gamma   90.00
#
_symmetry.space_group_name_H-M   'P 1'
#
loop_
_entity.id
_entity.type
_entity.pdbx_description
1 polymer ?
#
loop_
_entity_poly.entity_id
_entity_poly.type
_entity_poly.pdbx_seq_one_letter_code
_entity_poly.pdbx_strand_id
1 'polypeptide(L)'
;MIIPWMGGKRRLADVILPRFPEHTCYVEPFAGGAALFFLKQPSEVEVLNDINGELVNLYRVVKHHLEEFIRQFKWALSSRQIYEWQQKTPPETMTDIQRAARFYYLQKLAFGAKVDGQNFGTATTSPPRLNLLRIEEELSHAHLRLSRTYIEHLPWRRVIEKYDRPHTLFYCDPPYWETEGYGVDFPLEEYQAMATLAREITGSMIISVNDHPAMREAFHGLDLAETEISYTIGGGKGTEAHELIILNPRAAQAPRQPSCQTLF
;
A
#
# COMPACT_ATOMS: atom_id res chain seq x y z
N MET A 1 -6.61 5.90 4.13
CA MET A 1 -5.30 5.22 4.37
C MET A 1 -4.99 5.28 5.85
N ILE A 2 -4.73 4.15 6.49
CA ILE A 2 -4.57 4.05 7.95
C ILE A 2 -3.19 4.55 8.40
N ILE A 3 -2.15 4.18 7.68
CA ILE A 3 -0.74 4.49 7.99
C ILE A 3 -0.04 5.11 6.79
N PRO A 4 0.94 5.98 7.00
CA PRO A 4 1.85 6.38 5.92
C PRO A 4 2.66 5.15 5.46
N TRP A 5 2.93 5.07 4.17
CA TRP A 5 3.70 3.98 3.58
C TRP A 5 4.67 4.54 2.56
N MET A 6 5.89 4.00 2.53
CA MET A 6 6.90 4.40 1.55
C MET A 6 6.40 4.04 0.14
N GLY A 7 6.60 4.91 -0.84
CA GLY A 7 6.09 4.69 -2.19
C GLY A 7 4.57 4.78 -2.34
N GLY A 8 3.83 5.19 -1.28
CA GLY A 8 2.36 5.22 -1.29
C GLY A 8 1.76 6.03 -2.43
N LYS A 9 0.88 5.43 -3.20
CA LYS A 9 0.32 5.92 -4.48
C LYS A 9 -0.75 7.00 -4.38
N ARG A 10 -0.91 7.64 -3.21
CA ARG A 10 -1.93 8.69 -3.04
C ARG A 10 -1.79 9.84 -4.04
N ARG A 11 -0.54 10.23 -4.36
CA ARG A 11 -0.27 11.32 -5.31
C ARG A 11 -0.47 10.93 -6.77
N LEU A 12 -0.41 9.63 -7.06
CA LEU A 12 -0.66 9.08 -8.39
C LEU A 12 -2.10 8.60 -8.59
N ALA A 13 -2.94 8.70 -7.57
CA ALA A 13 -4.31 8.21 -7.66
C ALA A 13 -5.06 8.82 -8.84
N ASP A 14 -4.92 10.14 -9.06
CA ASP A 14 -5.57 10.85 -10.17
C ASP A 14 -5.07 10.41 -11.57
N VAL A 15 -3.89 9.77 -11.61
CA VAL A 15 -3.31 9.23 -12.86
C VAL A 15 -3.66 7.75 -13.02
N ILE A 16 -3.64 6.97 -11.93
CA ILE A 16 -3.83 5.51 -11.96
C ILE A 16 -5.31 5.13 -11.99
N LEU A 17 -6.15 5.73 -11.14
CA LEU A 17 -7.57 5.34 -11.04
C LEU A 17 -8.35 5.47 -12.36
N PRO A 18 -8.13 6.53 -13.20
CA PRO A 18 -8.78 6.61 -14.50
C PRO A 18 -8.37 5.50 -15.51
N ARG A 19 -7.29 4.78 -15.21
CA ARG A 19 -6.82 3.64 -16.03
C ARG A 19 -7.47 2.32 -15.62
N PHE A 20 -8.20 2.29 -14.52
CA PHE A 20 -8.86 1.06 -14.08
C PHE A 20 -9.97 0.67 -15.06
N PRO A 21 -9.93 -0.56 -15.61
CA PRO A 21 -11.05 -1.11 -16.39
C PRO A 21 -12.25 -1.41 -15.48
N GLU A 22 -13.41 -1.66 -16.10
CA GLU A 22 -14.56 -2.23 -15.40
C GLU A 22 -14.19 -3.57 -14.78
N HIS A 23 -14.53 -3.76 -13.50
CA HIS A 23 -14.23 -4.97 -12.75
C HIS A 23 -15.23 -5.14 -11.59
N THR A 24 -15.48 -6.38 -11.19
CA THR A 24 -16.27 -6.71 -10.00
C THR A 24 -15.39 -7.15 -8.83
N CYS A 25 -14.18 -7.66 -9.13
CA CYS A 25 -13.20 -8.06 -8.12
C CYS A 25 -11.93 -7.19 -8.25
N TYR A 26 -11.52 -6.57 -7.15
CA TYR A 26 -10.31 -5.76 -7.04
C TYR A 26 -9.32 -6.41 -6.08
N VAL A 27 -8.07 -6.57 -6.50
CA VAL A 27 -7.03 -7.24 -5.72
C VAL A 27 -5.76 -6.42 -5.68
N GLU A 28 -5.24 -6.11 -4.48
CA GLU A 28 -3.90 -5.56 -4.27
C GLU A 28 -2.99 -6.67 -3.69
N PRO A 29 -2.12 -7.32 -4.50
CA PRO A 29 -1.18 -8.33 -4.02
C PRO A 29 -0.06 -7.78 -3.13
N PHE A 30 0.22 -6.48 -3.22
CA PHE A 30 1.18 -5.69 -2.45
C PHE A 30 0.46 -4.49 -1.86
N ALA A 31 -0.35 -4.72 -0.83
CA ALA A 31 -1.26 -3.69 -0.33
C ALA A 31 -0.53 -2.50 0.30
N GLY A 32 0.57 -2.72 1.04
CA GLY A 32 1.25 -1.64 1.74
C GLY A 32 0.27 -0.77 2.52
N GLY A 33 0.30 0.54 2.30
CA GLY A 33 -0.68 1.48 2.87
C GLY A 33 -2.06 1.45 2.21
N ALA A 34 -2.29 0.62 1.20
CA ALA A 34 -3.53 0.44 0.42
C ALA A 34 -4.13 1.78 -0.07
N ALA A 35 -3.28 2.66 -0.61
CA ALA A 35 -3.69 4.02 -0.94
C ALA A 35 -4.82 4.05 -1.97
N LEU A 36 -4.73 3.27 -3.04
CA LEU A 36 -5.74 3.24 -4.10
C LEU A 36 -7.04 2.58 -3.62
N PHE A 37 -6.93 1.49 -2.85
CA PHE A 37 -8.10 0.85 -2.22
C PHE A 37 -8.92 1.85 -1.39
N PHE A 38 -8.28 2.70 -0.58
CA PHE A 38 -8.98 3.68 0.24
C PHE A 38 -9.51 4.89 -0.54
N LEU A 39 -9.00 5.15 -1.74
CA LEU A 39 -9.40 6.30 -2.56
C LEU A 39 -10.43 5.94 -3.63
N LYS A 40 -10.39 4.73 -4.17
CA LYS A 40 -11.34 4.28 -5.21
C LYS A 40 -12.73 3.99 -4.62
N GLN A 41 -13.72 4.01 -5.48
CA GLN A 41 -15.04 3.48 -5.14
C GLN A 41 -14.96 1.99 -4.84
N PRO A 42 -15.71 1.47 -3.86
CA PRO A 42 -15.73 0.05 -3.54
C PRO A 42 -16.15 -0.81 -4.74
N SER A 43 -15.44 -1.92 -4.94
CA SER A 43 -15.87 -3.01 -5.83
C SER A 43 -16.74 -4.01 -5.05
N GLU A 44 -17.46 -4.89 -5.76
CA GLU A 44 -18.30 -5.92 -5.11
C GLU A 44 -17.46 -6.86 -4.24
N VAL A 45 -16.28 -7.23 -4.73
CA VAL A 45 -15.29 -8.04 -4.02
C VAL A 45 -13.97 -7.29 -3.99
N GLU A 46 -13.35 -7.21 -2.83
CA GLU A 46 -12.05 -6.57 -2.64
C GLU A 46 -11.13 -7.43 -1.79
N VAL A 47 -9.87 -7.50 -2.20
CA VAL A 47 -8.84 -8.31 -1.55
C VAL A 47 -7.60 -7.46 -1.35
N LEU A 48 -7.14 -7.39 -0.10
CA LEU A 48 -5.83 -6.84 0.25
C LEU A 48 -4.92 -7.97 0.69
N ASN A 49 -3.75 -8.04 0.11
CA ASN A 49 -2.71 -8.99 0.49
C ASN A 49 -1.39 -8.27 0.73
N ASP A 50 -0.64 -8.74 1.68
CA ASP A 50 0.76 -8.34 1.84
C ASP A 50 1.57 -9.48 2.45
N ILE A 51 2.86 -9.50 2.14
CA ILE A 51 3.81 -10.45 2.74
C ILE A 51 4.25 -10.00 4.15
N ASN A 52 4.07 -8.73 4.49
CA ASN A 52 4.37 -8.20 5.81
C ASN A 52 3.28 -8.58 6.81
N GLY A 53 3.58 -9.57 7.67
CA GLY A 53 2.63 -10.09 8.66
C GLY A 53 2.17 -9.06 9.69
N GLU A 54 2.99 -8.05 10.04
CA GLU A 54 2.59 -6.98 10.97
C GLU A 54 1.55 -6.05 10.33
N LEU A 55 1.70 -5.77 9.04
CA LEU A 55 0.72 -5.00 8.28
C LEU A 55 -0.60 -5.74 8.14
N VAL A 56 -0.54 -7.03 7.77
CA VAL A 56 -1.74 -7.89 7.68
C VAL A 56 -2.44 -7.97 9.03
N ASN A 57 -1.69 -8.14 10.12
CA ASN A 57 -2.23 -8.11 11.48
C ASN A 57 -2.91 -6.77 11.80
N LEU A 58 -2.30 -5.63 11.43
CA LEU A 58 -2.92 -4.31 11.61
C LEU A 58 -4.29 -4.23 10.89
N TYR A 59 -4.37 -4.63 9.62
CA TYR A 59 -5.63 -4.62 8.88
C TYR A 59 -6.70 -5.52 9.52
N ARG A 60 -6.31 -6.71 9.96
CA ARG A 60 -7.22 -7.64 10.66
C ARG A 60 -7.72 -7.08 11.97
N VAL A 61 -6.84 -6.47 12.77
CA VAL A 61 -7.19 -5.87 14.06
C VAL A 61 -8.11 -4.66 13.87
N VAL A 62 -7.84 -3.76 12.92
CA VAL A 62 -8.73 -2.64 12.60
C VAL A 62 -10.10 -3.15 12.11
N LYS A 63 -10.13 -4.25 11.36
CA LYS A 63 -11.37 -4.85 10.87
C LYS A 63 -12.21 -5.49 11.98
N HIS A 64 -11.59 -6.17 12.95
CA HIS A 64 -12.31 -7.03 13.89
C HIS A 64 -12.28 -6.58 15.35
N HIS A 65 -11.32 -5.71 15.73
CA HIS A 65 -11.06 -5.32 17.12
C HIS A 65 -10.86 -3.80 17.28
N LEU A 66 -11.64 -3.01 16.53
CA LEU A 66 -11.44 -1.55 16.43
C LEU A 66 -11.43 -0.86 17.79
N GLU A 67 -12.40 -1.14 18.65
CA GLU A 67 -12.53 -0.47 19.97
C GLU A 67 -11.32 -0.73 20.85
N GLU A 68 -10.89 -2.00 20.96
CA GLU A 68 -9.74 -2.37 21.76
C GLU A 68 -8.44 -1.81 21.18
N PHE A 69 -8.36 -1.72 19.84
CA PHE A 69 -7.24 -1.09 19.17
C PHE A 69 -7.16 0.41 19.47
N ILE A 70 -8.27 1.15 19.39
CA ILE A 70 -8.33 2.58 19.73
C ILE A 70 -7.95 2.80 21.20
N ARG A 71 -8.37 1.92 22.11
CA ARG A 71 -8.02 2.01 23.56
C ARG A 71 -6.51 1.99 23.82
N GLN A 72 -5.71 1.33 22.97
CA GLN A 72 -4.24 1.30 23.09
C GLN A 72 -3.62 2.71 23.01
N PHE A 73 -4.32 3.66 22.38
CA PHE A 73 -3.82 5.02 22.16
C PHE A 73 -4.38 6.06 23.13
N LYS A 74 -5.26 5.67 24.05
CA LYS A 74 -5.93 6.62 24.97
C LYS A 74 -4.97 7.56 25.71
N TRP A 75 -3.78 7.09 26.03
CA TRP A 75 -2.74 7.83 26.74
C TRP A 75 -1.40 7.83 26.00
N ALA A 76 -1.42 7.60 24.69
CA ALA A 76 -0.21 7.57 23.89
C ALA A 76 0.43 8.95 23.78
N LEU A 77 1.75 8.99 23.80
CA LEU A 77 2.56 10.20 23.63
C LEU A 77 3.43 10.06 22.40
N SER A 78 3.53 11.11 21.60
CA SER A 78 4.53 11.22 20.53
C SER A 78 5.90 11.51 21.15
N SER A 79 6.60 10.47 21.58
CA SER A 79 7.87 10.54 22.31
C SER A 79 8.93 9.68 21.63
N ARG A 80 10.15 10.24 21.46
CA ARG A 80 11.31 9.50 20.97
C ARG A 80 11.64 8.32 21.88
N GLN A 81 11.65 8.52 23.20
CA GLN A 81 11.96 7.48 24.16
C GLN A 81 10.96 6.31 24.07
N ILE A 82 9.65 6.60 23.99
CA ILE A 82 8.62 5.57 23.81
C ILE A 82 8.80 4.86 22.47
N TYR A 83 9.10 5.61 21.40
CA TYR A 83 9.37 5.05 20.09
C TYR A 83 10.52 4.03 20.11
N GLU A 84 11.65 4.38 20.74
CA GLU A 84 12.81 3.51 20.90
C GLU A 84 12.51 2.28 21.77
N TRP A 85 11.67 2.43 22.81
CA TRP A 85 11.19 1.28 23.59
C TRP A 85 10.32 0.37 22.76
N GLN A 86 9.39 0.92 22.00
CA GLN A 86 8.54 0.14 21.09
C GLN A 86 9.36 -0.61 20.03
N GLN A 87 10.43 -0.02 19.50
CA GLN A 87 11.32 -0.70 18.58
C GLN A 87 12.02 -1.90 19.22
N LYS A 88 12.45 -1.77 20.47
CA LYS A 88 13.16 -2.82 21.22
C LYS A 88 12.25 -3.91 21.76
N THR A 89 10.95 -3.67 21.84
CA THR A 89 10.01 -4.67 22.36
C THR A 89 9.76 -5.76 21.32
N PRO A 90 10.04 -7.03 21.63
CA PRO A 90 9.81 -8.13 20.71
C PRO A 90 8.31 -8.33 20.42
N PRO A 91 7.85 -8.31 19.18
CA PRO A 91 6.44 -8.46 18.85
C PRO A 91 5.85 -9.81 19.27
N GLU A 92 6.68 -10.86 19.38
CA GLU A 92 6.27 -12.20 19.79
C GLU A 92 5.75 -12.26 21.25
N THR A 93 6.09 -11.27 22.07
CA THR A 93 5.65 -11.18 23.47
C THR A 93 4.30 -10.49 23.64
N MET A 94 3.72 -10.01 22.53
CA MET A 94 2.51 -9.18 22.53
C MET A 94 1.31 -9.93 21.97
N THR A 95 0.11 -9.54 22.40
CA THR A 95 -1.13 -9.95 21.75
C THR A 95 -1.24 -9.31 20.35
N ASP A 96 -2.09 -9.85 19.47
CA ASP A 96 -2.31 -9.30 18.11
C ASP A 96 -2.71 -7.82 18.15
N ILE A 97 -3.54 -7.41 19.12
CA ILE A 97 -3.96 -6.00 19.28
C ILE A 97 -2.78 -5.12 19.70
N GLN A 98 -1.95 -5.57 20.62
CA GLN A 98 -0.76 -4.83 21.06
C GLN A 98 0.29 -4.73 19.94
N ARG A 99 0.51 -5.82 19.18
CA ARG A 99 1.38 -5.83 18.00
C ARG A 99 0.90 -4.83 16.95
N ALA A 100 -0.39 -4.83 16.65
CA ALA A 100 -0.98 -3.88 15.70
C ALA A 100 -0.81 -2.43 16.20
N ALA A 101 -1.02 -2.16 17.48
CA ALA A 101 -0.85 -0.83 18.06
C ALA A 101 0.62 -0.38 18.03
N ARG A 102 1.56 -1.27 18.36
CA ARG A 102 3.00 -1.03 18.23
C ARG A 102 3.38 -0.69 16.78
N PHE A 103 2.98 -1.52 15.81
CA PHE A 103 3.27 -1.32 14.39
C PHE A 103 2.68 0.00 13.88
N TYR A 104 1.43 0.30 14.22
CA TYR A 104 0.77 1.57 13.87
C TYR A 104 1.52 2.77 14.45
N TYR A 105 1.92 2.72 15.73
CA TYR A 105 2.65 3.78 16.41
C TYR A 105 4.00 4.05 15.74
N LEU A 106 4.77 2.99 15.49
CA LEU A 106 6.06 3.08 14.84
C LEU A 106 5.91 3.66 13.42
N GLN A 107 4.96 3.17 12.65
CA GLN A 107 4.74 3.60 11.27
C GLN A 107 4.25 5.05 11.17
N LYS A 108 3.37 5.49 12.07
CA LYS A 108 2.89 6.89 12.13
C LYS A 108 4.02 7.87 12.45
N LEU A 109 4.98 7.49 13.27
CA LEU A 109 6.05 8.35 13.76
C LEU A 109 7.40 8.13 13.06
N ALA A 110 7.49 7.17 12.15
CA ALA A 110 8.70 6.93 11.36
C ALA A 110 9.00 8.08 10.40
N PHE A 111 10.28 8.46 10.32
CA PHE A 111 10.77 9.36 9.28
C PHE A 111 10.68 8.68 7.90
N GLY A 112 10.15 9.38 6.91
CA GLY A 112 10.05 8.87 5.54
C GLY A 112 9.07 7.70 5.36
N ALA A 113 8.33 7.31 6.41
CA ALA A 113 7.40 6.17 6.40
C ALA A 113 8.06 4.82 6.03
N LYS A 114 9.36 4.68 6.31
CA LYS A 114 10.11 3.44 6.10
C LYS A 114 9.52 2.30 6.94
N VAL A 115 9.60 1.09 6.43
CA VAL A 115 9.18 -0.13 7.12
C VAL A 115 10.35 -0.75 7.88
N ASP A 116 11.54 -0.70 7.30
CA ASP A 116 12.80 -1.16 7.89
C ASP A 116 13.75 -0.01 8.13
N GLY A 117 14.67 -0.16 9.11
CA GLY A 117 15.62 0.89 9.47
C GLY A 117 14.93 2.18 9.93
N GLN A 118 13.79 2.07 10.61
CA GLN A 118 12.97 3.19 11.05
C GLN A 118 13.68 4.07 12.07
N ASN A 119 13.57 5.39 11.88
CA ASN A 119 13.98 6.40 12.85
C ASN A 119 12.80 7.29 13.22
N PHE A 120 12.80 7.79 14.46
CA PHE A 120 11.77 8.73 14.91
C PHE A 120 11.80 10.01 14.08
N GLY A 121 10.68 10.29 13.41
CA GLY A 121 10.52 11.50 12.61
C GLY A 121 10.29 12.74 13.47
N THR A 122 11.07 13.79 13.22
CA THR A 122 10.87 15.11 13.82
C THR A 122 10.62 16.14 12.73
N ALA A 123 9.70 17.06 13.00
CA ALA A 123 9.46 18.20 12.13
C ALA A 123 9.37 19.46 12.97
N THR A 124 9.86 20.60 12.42
CA THR A 124 9.77 21.91 13.06
C THR A 124 8.63 22.76 12.51
N THR A 125 7.99 22.29 11.42
CA THR A 125 6.95 23.01 10.69
C THR A 125 5.58 22.35 10.73
N SER A 126 5.47 21.15 11.33
CA SER A 126 4.22 20.40 11.44
C SER A 126 4.16 19.59 12.73
N PRO A 127 2.95 19.37 13.29
CA PRO A 127 2.79 18.52 14.46
C PRO A 127 3.11 17.04 14.13
N PRO A 128 3.31 16.18 15.16
CA PRO A 128 3.46 14.76 14.98
C PRO A 128 2.29 14.15 14.18
N ARG A 129 2.58 13.15 13.35
CA ARG A 129 1.55 12.49 12.53
C ARG A 129 0.56 11.65 13.34
N LEU A 130 0.88 11.30 14.58
CA LEU A 130 -0.04 10.63 15.50
C LEU A 130 -0.96 11.69 16.12
N ASN A 131 -2.15 11.86 15.53
CA ASN A 131 -3.15 12.81 16.01
C ASN A 131 -4.24 12.05 16.79
N LEU A 132 -4.17 12.08 18.12
CA LEU A 132 -5.10 11.36 18.99
C LEU A 132 -6.54 11.87 18.89
N LEU A 133 -6.74 13.14 18.54
CA LEU A 133 -8.08 13.73 18.40
C LEU A 133 -8.83 13.20 17.16
N ARG A 134 -8.10 12.70 16.16
CA ARG A 134 -8.66 12.19 14.90
C ARG A 134 -8.53 10.69 14.73
N ILE A 135 -7.84 10.02 15.65
CA ILE A 135 -7.53 8.59 15.50
C ILE A 135 -8.81 7.74 15.41
N GLU A 136 -9.82 8.06 16.23
CA GLU A 136 -11.08 7.34 16.25
C GLU A 136 -11.84 7.52 14.93
N GLU A 137 -11.93 8.73 14.41
CA GLU A 137 -12.57 9.05 13.14
C GLU A 137 -11.86 8.34 11.96
N GLU A 138 -10.52 8.49 11.89
CA GLU A 138 -9.72 7.90 10.80
C GLU A 138 -9.81 6.36 10.80
N LEU A 139 -9.77 5.74 11.97
CA LEU A 139 -9.84 4.28 12.11
C LEU A 139 -11.26 3.74 11.92
N SER A 140 -12.30 4.49 12.31
CA SER A 140 -13.70 4.12 12.05
C SER A 140 -14.01 4.09 10.56
N HIS A 141 -13.56 5.11 9.80
CA HIS A 141 -13.70 5.11 8.35
C HIS A 141 -12.95 3.92 7.71
N ALA A 142 -11.75 3.61 8.21
CA ALA A 142 -11.00 2.47 7.70
C ALA A 142 -11.67 1.14 8.04
N HIS A 143 -12.20 0.98 9.24
CA HIS A 143 -12.97 -0.20 9.65
C HIS A 143 -14.16 -0.44 8.72
N LEU A 144 -14.98 0.58 8.47
CA LEU A 144 -16.12 0.48 7.56
C LEU A 144 -15.67 0.05 6.15
N ARG A 145 -14.56 0.61 5.66
CA ARG A 145 -14.02 0.29 4.34
C ARG A 145 -13.48 -1.14 4.27
N LEU A 146 -12.85 -1.64 5.35
CA LEU A 146 -12.29 -2.99 5.45
C LEU A 146 -13.34 -4.05 5.77
N SER A 147 -14.52 -3.70 6.27
CA SER A 147 -15.51 -4.64 6.83
C SER A 147 -15.89 -5.76 5.84
N ARG A 148 -15.94 -5.47 4.54
CA ARG A 148 -16.29 -6.42 3.46
C ARG A 148 -15.08 -6.88 2.63
N THR A 149 -13.85 -6.52 3.02
CA THR A 149 -12.62 -6.83 2.28
C THR A 149 -12.03 -8.15 2.77
N TYR A 150 -11.58 -9.00 1.87
CA TYR A 150 -10.75 -10.15 2.21
C TYR A 150 -9.33 -9.67 2.50
N ILE A 151 -8.73 -10.18 3.58
CA ILE A 151 -7.36 -9.86 3.98
C ILE A 151 -6.57 -11.16 3.94
N GLU A 152 -5.61 -11.22 3.04
CA GLU A 152 -4.75 -12.38 2.79
C GLU A 152 -3.31 -12.11 3.29
N HIS A 153 -2.59 -13.20 3.56
CA HIS A 153 -1.16 -13.18 3.90
C HIS A 153 -0.48 -14.30 3.11
N LEU A 154 -0.32 -14.09 1.83
CA LEU A 154 0.20 -15.09 0.89
C LEU A 154 1.32 -14.48 0.04
N PRO A 155 2.23 -15.29 -0.53
CA PRO A 155 3.08 -14.85 -1.61
C PRO A 155 2.25 -14.28 -2.77
N TRP A 156 2.69 -13.19 -3.38
CA TRP A 156 1.94 -12.45 -4.40
C TRP A 156 1.46 -13.32 -5.57
N ARG A 157 2.28 -14.29 -6.03
CA ARG A 157 1.92 -15.22 -7.10
C ARG A 157 0.69 -16.06 -6.74
N ARG A 158 0.66 -16.54 -5.49
CA ARG A 158 -0.46 -17.36 -4.99
C ARG A 158 -1.76 -16.56 -4.91
N VAL A 159 -1.67 -15.27 -4.62
CA VAL A 159 -2.84 -14.38 -4.64
C VAL A 159 -3.35 -14.22 -6.05
N ILE A 160 -2.48 -13.95 -7.03
CA ILE A 160 -2.88 -13.82 -8.43
C ILE A 160 -3.52 -15.13 -8.92
N GLU A 161 -2.86 -16.27 -8.73
CA GLU A 161 -3.41 -17.59 -9.11
C GLU A 161 -4.81 -17.86 -8.50
N LYS A 162 -4.99 -17.48 -7.24
CA LYS A 162 -6.24 -17.72 -6.49
C LYS A 162 -7.41 -16.89 -7.03
N TYR A 163 -7.13 -15.63 -7.38
CA TYR A 163 -8.16 -14.65 -7.74
C TYR A 163 -8.23 -14.34 -9.26
N ASP A 164 -7.43 -14.99 -10.12
CA ASP A 164 -7.44 -14.74 -11.56
C ASP A 164 -8.77 -15.19 -12.19
N ARG A 165 -9.56 -14.21 -12.61
CA ARG A 165 -10.84 -14.38 -13.32
C ARG A 165 -10.99 -13.24 -14.34
N PRO A 166 -11.79 -13.39 -15.40
CA PRO A 166 -11.99 -12.37 -16.43
C PRO A 166 -12.50 -11.01 -15.91
N HIS A 167 -13.13 -10.99 -14.74
CA HIS A 167 -13.70 -9.80 -14.09
C HIS A 167 -12.85 -9.29 -12.94
N THR A 168 -11.63 -9.79 -12.77
CA THR A 168 -10.69 -9.35 -11.73
C THR A 168 -9.74 -8.28 -12.25
N LEU A 169 -9.56 -7.22 -11.47
CA LEU A 169 -8.49 -6.25 -11.64
C LEU A 169 -7.45 -6.44 -10.54
N PHE A 170 -6.22 -6.75 -10.94
CA PHE A 170 -5.05 -6.73 -10.08
C PHE A 170 -4.34 -5.38 -10.19
N TYR A 171 -4.11 -4.73 -9.06
CA TYR A 171 -3.21 -3.59 -8.96
C TYR A 171 -1.96 -4.01 -8.21
N CYS A 172 -0.84 -4.06 -8.89
CA CYS A 172 0.45 -4.51 -8.35
C CYS A 172 1.39 -3.32 -8.15
N ASP A 173 1.80 -3.09 -6.92
CA ASP A 173 2.76 -2.07 -6.52
C ASP A 173 3.90 -2.73 -5.74
N PRO A 174 4.76 -3.53 -6.40
CA PRO A 174 5.87 -4.23 -5.74
C PRO A 174 6.90 -3.25 -5.18
N PRO A 175 7.79 -3.68 -4.28
CA PRO A 175 8.94 -2.89 -3.86
C PRO A 175 9.66 -2.31 -5.08
N TYR A 176 10.16 -1.08 -5.00
CA TYR A 176 10.84 -0.45 -6.14
C TYR A 176 12.25 -0.99 -6.31
N TRP A 177 12.63 -1.21 -7.56
CA TRP A 177 13.95 -1.68 -7.94
C TRP A 177 15.04 -0.74 -7.39
N GLU A 178 16.07 -1.31 -6.77
CA GLU A 178 17.17 -0.58 -6.13
C GLU A 178 16.75 0.45 -5.06
N THR A 179 15.58 0.27 -4.45
CA THR A 179 15.11 1.16 -3.39
C THR A 179 15.08 0.44 -2.04
N GLU A 180 15.87 0.93 -1.09
CA GLU A 180 15.91 0.40 0.27
C GLU A 180 14.72 0.85 1.13
N GLY A 181 14.42 0.08 2.18
CA GLY A 181 13.48 0.47 3.25
C GLY A 181 12.12 -0.21 3.20
N TYR A 182 11.88 -1.12 2.26
CA TYR A 182 10.67 -1.95 2.22
C TYR A 182 10.72 -3.13 3.19
N GLY A 183 11.93 -3.55 3.62
CA GLY A 183 12.11 -4.71 4.51
C GLY A 183 11.85 -6.06 3.85
N VAL A 184 11.73 -6.09 2.53
CA VAL A 184 11.50 -7.29 1.72
C VAL A 184 12.42 -7.24 0.51
N ASP A 185 13.13 -8.32 0.26
CA ASP A 185 13.92 -8.48 -0.97
C ASP A 185 12.99 -8.81 -2.15
N PHE A 186 13.12 -8.07 -3.25
CA PHE A 186 12.37 -8.28 -4.48
C PHE A 186 13.31 -8.19 -5.68
N PRO A 187 13.99 -9.30 -6.03
CA PRO A 187 15.00 -9.34 -7.06
C PRO A 187 14.42 -9.23 -8.47
N LEU A 188 15.27 -8.99 -9.48
CA LEU A 188 14.88 -8.77 -10.88
C LEU A 188 14.03 -9.92 -11.45
N GLU A 189 14.31 -11.13 -11.03
CA GLU A 189 13.61 -12.34 -11.45
C GLU A 189 12.12 -12.29 -11.05
N GLU A 190 11.78 -11.62 -9.96
CA GLU A 190 10.38 -11.45 -9.54
C GLU A 190 9.61 -10.49 -10.46
N TYR A 191 10.27 -9.41 -10.96
CA TYR A 191 9.66 -8.52 -11.96
C TYR A 191 9.50 -9.21 -13.31
N GLN A 192 10.49 -10.00 -13.73
CA GLN A 192 10.42 -10.80 -14.98
C GLN A 192 9.29 -11.83 -14.90
N ALA A 193 9.15 -12.49 -13.76
CA ALA A 193 8.05 -13.42 -13.52
C ALA A 193 6.69 -12.71 -13.48
N MET A 194 6.62 -11.51 -12.90
CA MET A 194 5.40 -10.69 -12.92
C MET A 194 5.02 -10.28 -14.35
N ALA A 195 5.99 -9.89 -15.17
CA ALA A 195 5.79 -9.57 -16.56
C ALA A 195 5.30 -10.77 -17.39
N THR A 196 5.82 -11.97 -17.11
CA THR A 196 5.37 -13.22 -17.74
C THR A 196 3.92 -13.50 -17.33
N LEU A 197 3.63 -13.47 -16.04
CA LEU A 197 2.30 -13.73 -15.51
C LEU A 197 1.26 -12.71 -16.01
N ALA A 198 1.65 -11.43 -16.15
CA ALA A 198 0.79 -10.38 -16.71
C ALA A 198 0.31 -10.68 -18.15
N ARG A 199 1.08 -11.44 -18.93
CA ARG A 199 0.70 -11.87 -20.29
C ARG A 199 -0.25 -13.06 -20.29
N GLU A 200 -0.23 -13.88 -19.24
CA GLU A 200 -0.91 -15.19 -19.18
C GLU A 200 -2.25 -15.14 -18.45
N ILE A 201 -2.42 -14.24 -17.49
CA ILE A 201 -3.66 -14.17 -16.69
C ILE A 201 -4.88 -13.80 -17.51
N THR A 202 -6.04 -14.24 -17.04
CA THR A 202 -7.34 -13.92 -17.65
C THR A 202 -7.90 -12.59 -17.17
N GLY A 203 -7.47 -12.10 -16.02
CA GLY A 203 -7.85 -10.82 -15.44
C GLY A 203 -7.07 -9.64 -16.02
N SER A 204 -7.50 -8.44 -15.67
CA SER A 204 -6.77 -7.21 -15.94
C SER A 204 -5.69 -6.99 -14.90
N MET A 205 -4.52 -6.52 -15.31
CA MET A 205 -3.42 -6.19 -14.39
C MET A 205 -2.84 -4.81 -14.71
N ILE A 206 -2.69 -4.00 -13.69
CA ILE A 206 -1.99 -2.72 -13.74
C ILE A 206 -0.86 -2.78 -12.72
N ILE A 207 0.35 -2.45 -13.15
CA ILE A 207 1.56 -2.50 -12.33
C ILE A 207 2.16 -1.10 -12.27
N SER A 208 2.62 -0.65 -11.11
CA SER A 208 3.41 0.57 -10.96
C SER A 208 4.79 0.25 -10.43
N VAL A 209 5.82 0.78 -11.07
CA VAL A 209 7.24 0.63 -10.68
C VAL A 209 7.99 1.93 -10.98
N ASN A 210 9.15 2.11 -10.33
CA ASN A 210 10.04 3.21 -10.69
C ASN A 210 10.54 3.08 -12.14
N ASP A 211 10.69 4.21 -12.83
CA ASP A 211 11.26 4.23 -14.17
C ASP A 211 12.76 3.94 -14.11
N HIS A 212 13.12 2.75 -14.51
CA HIS A 212 14.50 2.27 -14.57
C HIS A 212 14.70 1.40 -15.84
N PRO A 213 15.87 1.44 -16.49
CA PRO A 213 16.13 0.62 -17.68
C PRO A 213 15.85 -0.86 -17.49
N ALA A 214 16.19 -1.43 -16.32
CA ALA A 214 15.91 -2.83 -15.99
C ALA A 214 14.39 -3.13 -15.93
N MET A 215 13.57 -2.18 -15.46
CA MET A 215 12.12 -2.34 -15.45
C MET A 215 11.53 -2.22 -16.86
N ARG A 216 12.03 -1.28 -17.68
CA ARG A 216 11.63 -1.18 -19.09
C ARG A 216 11.94 -2.46 -19.87
N GLU A 217 13.09 -3.09 -19.59
CA GLU A 217 13.46 -4.36 -20.20
C GLU A 217 12.60 -5.52 -19.67
N ALA A 218 12.42 -5.64 -18.36
CA ALA A 218 11.62 -6.71 -17.75
C ALA A 218 10.17 -6.73 -18.28
N PHE A 219 9.59 -5.55 -18.46
CA PHE A 219 8.21 -5.39 -18.94
C PHE A 219 8.09 -5.06 -20.45
N HIS A 220 9.19 -5.22 -21.21
CA HIS A 220 9.20 -4.98 -22.65
C HIS A 220 8.03 -5.69 -23.36
N GLY A 221 7.32 -4.99 -24.24
CA GLY A 221 6.18 -5.54 -25.01
C GLY A 221 4.82 -5.47 -24.31
N LEU A 222 4.75 -4.98 -23.05
CA LEU A 222 3.51 -4.54 -22.43
C LEU A 222 3.25 -3.04 -22.72
N ASP A 223 2.05 -2.57 -22.46
CA ASP A 223 1.69 -1.15 -22.59
C ASP A 223 2.29 -0.35 -21.41
N LEU A 224 3.23 0.53 -21.72
CA LEU A 224 4.01 1.32 -20.75
C LEU A 224 3.61 2.80 -20.87
N ALA A 225 3.11 3.37 -19.79
CA ALA A 225 2.83 4.80 -19.66
C ALA A 225 3.78 5.43 -18.61
N GLU A 226 4.48 6.50 -19.01
CA GLU A 226 5.32 7.27 -18.11
C GLU A 226 4.50 8.31 -17.37
N THR A 227 4.85 8.54 -16.10
CA THR A 227 4.29 9.64 -15.31
C THR A 227 5.34 10.25 -14.40
N GLU A 228 5.26 11.58 -14.24
CA GLU A 228 6.16 12.31 -13.38
C GLU A 228 5.54 12.48 -11.99
N ILE A 229 6.36 12.29 -10.98
CA ILE A 229 6.00 12.56 -9.58
C ILE A 229 7.06 13.46 -8.94
N SER A 230 6.61 14.45 -8.19
CA SER A 230 7.48 15.22 -7.32
C SER A 230 7.42 14.66 -5.89
N TYR A 231 8.49 14.04 -5.42
CA TYR A 231 8.63 13.59 -4.03
C TYR A 231 9.28 14.70 -3.19
N THR A 232 8.53 15.28 -2.25
CA THR A 232 9.08 16.17 -1.24
C THR A 232 9.44 15.38 0.02
N ILE A 233 10.72 15.16 0.27
CA ILE A 233 11.22 14.59 1.53
C ILE A 233 11.78 15.75 2.36
N GLY A 234 11.22 15.96 3.57
CA GLY A 234 11.80 16.82 4.59
C GLY A 234 11.85 18.33 4.27
N GLY A 235 10.96 18.88 3.43
CA GLY A 235 10.89 20.33 3.17
C GLY A 235 11.94 20.87 2.19
N GLY A 236 12.67 19.99 1.51
CA GLY A 236 13.58 20.35 0.40
C GLY A 236 12.86 20.57 -0.94
N LYS A 237 13.58 21.04 -1.96
CA LYS A 237 13.10 20.99 -3.36
C LYS A 237 12.76 19.55 -3.69
N GLY A 238 11.52 19.31 -4.18
CA GLY A 238 11.08 17.96 -4.56
C GLY A 238 12.07 17.33 -5.55
N THR A 239 12.42 16.08 -5.31
CA THR A 239 13.13 15.26 -6.30
C THR A 239 12.09 14.79 -7.30
N GLU A 240 12.25 15.14 -8.56
CA GLU A 240 11.45 14.57 -9.64
C GLU A 240 11.78 13.09 -9.73
N ALA A 241 10.77 12.27 -9.67
CA ALA A 241 10.88 10.85 -9.90
C ALA A 241 9.90 10.47 -11.01
N HIS A 242 10.36 9.59 -11.87
CA HIS A 242 9.56 9.05 -12.97
C HIS A 242 9.07 7.67 -12.58
N GLU A 243 7.81 7.40 -12.86
CA GLU A 243 7.18 6.11 -12.64
C GLU A 243 6.63 5.54 -13.94
N LEU A 244 6.68 4.22 -14.05
CA LEU A 244 6.05 3.46 -15.12
C LEU A 244 4.74 2.88 -14.61
N ILE A 245 3.67 3.12 -15.36
CA ILE A 245 2.40 2.46 -15.20
C ILE A 245 2.26 1.46 -16.37
N ILE A 246 2.20 0.19 -16.03
CA ILE A 246 2.25 -0.92 -16.97
C ILE A 246 0.89 -1.60 -17.00
N LEU A 247 0.33 -1.79 -18.17
CA LEU A 247 -0.94 -2.47 -18.37
C LEU A 247 -0.72 -3.78 -19.12
N ASN A 248 -1.34 -4.85 -18.65
CA ASN A 248 -1.39 -6.07 -19.45
C ASN A 248 -2.35 -5.89 -20.65
N PRO A 249 -2.29 -6.76 -21.69
CA PRO A 249 -3.10 -6.59 -22.90
C PRO A 249 -4.60 -6.47 -22.60
N ARG A 250 -5.09 -7.15 -21.57
CA ARG A 250 -6.48 -7.10 -21.17
C ARG A 250 -6.86 -5.73 -20.57
N ALA A 251 -6.05 -5.22 -19.65
CA ALA A 251 -6.27 -3.89 -19.07
C ALA A 251 -6.14 -2.77 -20.11
N ALA A 252 -5.23 -2.90 -21.09
CA ALA A 252 -5.04 -1.92 -22.15
C ALA A 252 -6.25 -1.80 -23.09
N GLN A 253 -6.93 -2.91 -23.37
CA GLN A 253 -8.06 -2.99 -24.30
C GLN A 253 -9.43 -2.86 -23.66
N ALA A 254 -9.53 -3.02 -22.33
CA ALA A 254 -10.82 -3.01 -21.64
C ALA A 254 -11.44 -1.58 -21.58
N PRO A 255 -12.78 -1.49 -21.58
CA PRO A 255 -13.47 -0.21 -21.37
C PRO A 255 -13.10 0.34 -19.99
N ARG A 256 -12.89 1.66 -19.91
CA ARG A 256 -12.55 2.36 -18.67
C ARG A 256 -13.80 2.56 -17.81
N GLN A 257 -13.64 2.52 -16.49
CA GLN A 257 -14.70 2.99 -15.61
C GLN A 257 -14.99 4.47 -15.90
N PRO A 258 -16.27 4.89 -15.94
CA PRO A 258 -16.59 6.30 -16.03
C PRO A 258 -15.91 7.04 -14.87
N SER A 259 -15.25 8.14 -15.18
CA SER A 259 -14.55 8.97 -14.19
C SER A 259 -15.56 9.44 -13.15
N CYS A 260 -15.63 8.75 -12.03
CA CYS A 260 -16.38 9.21 -10.89
C CYS A 260 -15.60 10.36 -10.25
N GLN A 261 -16.16 11.57 -10.29
CA GLN A 261 -15.60 12.71 -9.55
C GLN A 261 -15.39 12.27 -8.10
N THR A 262 -14.16 12.40 -7.63
CA THR A 262 -13.81 12.21 -6.23
C THR A 262 -14.78 13.00 -5.36
N LEU A 263 -15.67 12.31 -4.66
CA LEU A 263 -16.39 12.88 -3.54
C LEU A 263 -15.39 12.96 -2.38
N PHE A 264 -14.69 14.10 -2.29
CA PHE A 264 -14.03 14.73 -1.11
C PHE A 264 -12.78 15.52 -1.50
#